data_a2fd01b36b8c18a1bfbd15bb46e5615e
#
_entry.id   a2fd01b36b8c18a1bfbd15bb46e5615e
#
_cell.length_a   1.000
_cell.length_b   1.000
_cell.length_c   1.000
_cell.angle_alpha   90.00
_cell.angle_beta   90.00
_cell.angle_gamma   90.00
#
_symmetry.space_group_name_H-M   'P 1'
#
loop_
_entity.id
_entity.type
_entity.pdbx_description
1 polymer ?
#
loop_
_entity_poly.entity_id
_entity_poly.type
_entity_poly.pdbx_seq_one_letter_code
_entity_poly.pdbx_strand_id
1 'polypeptide(L)'
;MSEEAFIYEAIRTPRGKQRNGSLHEIKPVNLVVGLIDELRTRHPDLDENLISDLILGVVSPVGDQGGDIARTAALVAKLPETTGGFQLNRFCASGLEAVNTAAQKVRSGWDDLVLAGGVGSMSRVPMGSDAVSYTHLTLPTTPYV
;
A
#
# COMPACT_ATOMS: atom_id res chain seq x y z
N MET A 1 -22.29 17.83 -9.86
CA MET A 1 -21.88 18.20 -8.48
C MET A 1 -20.75 17.29 -8.12
N SER A 2 -19.62 17.79 -7.60
CA SER A 2 -18.54 16.91 -7.12
C SER A 2 -19.02 16.24 -5.85
N GLU A 3 -19.02 14.93 -5.81
CA GLU A 3 -19.28 14.18 -4.59
C GLU A 3 -18.19 14.46 -3.56
N GLU A 4 -18.52 14.42 -2.28
CA GLU A 4 -17.54 14.56 -1.21
C GLU A 4 -16.97 13.20 -0.86
N ALA A 5 -15.66 13.14 -0.56
CA ALA A 5 -15.02 11.95 -0.05
C ALA A 5 -14.73 12.13 1.45
N PHE A 6 -15.15 11.18 2.26
CA PHE A 6 -14.98 11.21 3.70
C PHE A 6 -13.99 10.15 4.16
N ILE A 7 -13.23 10.46 5.20
CA ILE A 7 -12.38 9.50 5.90
C ILE A 7 -13.18 8.97 7.09
N TYR A 8 -13.58 7.71 7.05
CA TYR A 8 -14.36 7.08 8.11
C TYR A 8 -13.49 6.49 9.22
N GLU A 9 -12.28 6.05 8.88
CA GLU A 9 -11.37 5.45 9.85
C GLU A 9 -9.90 5.73 9.45
N ALA A 10 -9.05 5.84 10.46
CA ALA A 10 -7.61 6.00 10.28
C ALA A 10 -6.85 5.20 11.34
N ILE A 11 -6.20 4.13 10.92
CA ILE A 11 -5.47 3.22 11.80
C ILE A 11 -4.04 3.00 11.31
N ARG A 12 -3.17 2.63 12.20
CA ARG A 12 -1.79 2.28 11.88
C ARG A 12 -1.23 1.22 12.84
N THR A 13 -0.23 0.50 12.39
CA THR A 13 0.59 -0.33 13.28
C THR A 13 1.49 0.53 14.18
N PRO A 14 2.02 -0.02 15.28
CA PRO A 14 3.19 0.57 15.93
C PRO A 14 4.35 0.76 14.93
N ARG A 15 5.23 1.71 15.20
CA ARG A 15 6.42 1.94 14.37
C ARG A 15 7.57 1.05 14.84
N GLY A 16 8.08 0.23 13.93
CA GLY A 16 9.30 -0.54 14.16
C GLY A 16 10.56 0.27 13.83
N LYS A 17 11.66 -0.05 14.52
CA LYS A 17 12.98 0.48 14.15
C LYS A 17 13.50 -0.23 12.91
N GLN A 18 14.26 0.49 12.07
CA GLN A 18 14.90 -0.08 10.88
C GLN A 18 15.93 -1.16 11.24
N ARG A 19 16.69 -1.00 12.31
CA ARG A 19 17.67 -1.98 12.79
C ARG A 19 17.20 -2.58 14.12
N ASN A 20 17.20 -3.91 14.21
CA ASN A 20 16.79 -4.66 15.40
C ASN A 20 15.39 -4.23 15.92
N GLY A 21 14.48 -3.91 15.00
CA GLY A 21 13.11 -3.53 15.34
C GLY A 21 12.24 -4.76 15.65
N SER A 22 11.28 -4.58 16.54
CA SER A 22 10.34 -5.64 16.95
C SER A 22 9.45 -6.16 15.82
N LEU A 23 9.30 -5.40 14.72
CA LEU A 23 8.50 -5.79 13.56
C LEU A 23 9.32 -6.48 12.46
N HIS A 24 10.61 -6.72 12.68
CA HIS A 24 11.48 -7.33 11.67
C HIS A 24 10.99 -8.70 11.20
N GLU A 25 10.50 -9.53 12.11
CA GLU A 25 10.02 -10.89 11.80
C GLU A 25 8.67 -10.90 11.07
N ILE A 26 7.96 -9.78 11.05
CA ILE A 26 6.64 -9.68 10.42
C ILE A 26 6.80 -9.25 8.95
N LYS A 27 6.32 -10.07 8.04
CA LYS A 27 6.31 -9.71 6.61
C LYS A 27 5.44 -8.47 6.37
N PRO A 28 5.83 -7.58 5.46
CA PRO A 28 5.05 -6.36 5.13
C PRO A 28 3.58 -6.63 4.80
N VAL A 29 3.30 -7.70 4.05
CA VAL A 29 1.93 -8.10 3.72
C VAL A 29 1.09 -8.36 4.98
N ASN A 30 1.69 -9.00 6.00
CA ASN A 30 0.97 -9.31 7.26
C ASN A 30 0.71 -8.06 8.10
N LEU A 31 1.53 -7.02 7.98
CA LEU A 31 1.25 -5.73 8.61
C LEU A 31 -0.02 -5.09 8.01
N VAL A 32 -0.18 -5.18 6.70
CA VAL A 32 -1.39 -4.67 6.02
C VAL A 32 -2.61 -5.53 6.37
N VAL A 33 -2.47 -6.86 6.33
CA VAL A 33 -3.55 -7.79 6.72
C VAL A 33 -4.01 -7.51 8.15
N GLY A 34 -3.09 -7.31 9.10
CA GLY A 34 -3.43 -6.99 10.47
C GLY A 34 -4.22 -5.69 10.63
N LEU A 35 -4.00 -4.69 9.75
CA LEU A 35 -4.82 -3.47 9.73
C LEU A 35 -6.22 -3.75 9.17
N ILE A 36 -6.35 -4.58 8.14
CA ILE A 36 -7.66 -4.98 7.61
C ILE A 36 -8.45 -5.75 8.66
N ASP A 37 -7.81 -6.64 9.40
CA ASP A 37 -8.45 -7.39 10.49
C ASP A 37 -8.86 -6.47 11.65
N GLU A 38 -8.05 -5.47 11.98
CA GLU A 38 -8.42 -4.44 12.96
C GLU A 38 -9.59 -3.60 12.49
N LEU A 39 -9.65 -3.25 11.19
CA LEU A 39 -10.78 -2.56 10.61
C LEU A 39 -12.08 -3.36 10.76
N ARG A 40 -12.05 -4.67 10.50
CA ARG A 40 -13.19 -5.58 10.72
C ARG A 40 -13.64 -5.59 12.18
N THR A 41 -12.69 -5.59 13.10
CA THR A 41 -12.97 -5.59 14.54
C THR A 41 -13.69 -4.31 14.97
N ARG A 42 -13.29 -3.16 14.40
CA ARG A 42 -13.90 -1.87 14.72
C ARG A 42 -15.24 -1.66 14.04
N HIS A 43 -15.41 -2.23 12.87
CA HIS A 43 -16.59 -2.07 12.03
C HIS A 43 -17.18 -3.43 11.64
N PRO A 44 -17.78 -4.18 12.60
CA PRO A 44 -18.29 -5.52 12.34
C PRO A 44 -19.46 -5.57 11.36
N ASP A 45 -20.12 -4.44 11.13
CA ASP A 45 -21.23 -4.32 10.19
C ASP A 45 -20.79 -3.83 8.80
N LEU A 46 -19.49 -3.70 8.56
CA LEU A 46 -18.96 -3.30 7.25
C LEU A 46 -19.24 -4.37 6.20
N ASP A 47 -19.97 -4.02 5.16
CA ASP A 47 -20.10 -4.87 3.97
C ASP A 47 -18.82 -4.75 3.13
N GLU A 48 -17.96 -5.75 3.22
CA GLU A 48 -16.69 -5.78 2.47
C GLU A 48 -16.87 -5.85 0.96
N ASN A 49 -18.05 -6.26 0.47
CA ASN A 49 -18.35 -6.26 -0.96
C ASN A 49 -18.40 -4.85 -1.56
N LEU A 50 -18.54 -3.83 -0.72
CA LEU A 50 -18.47 -2.43 -1.15
C LEU A 50 -17.04 -1.93 -1.36
N ILE A 51 -16.03 -2.66 -0.85
CA ILE A 51 -14.63 -2.28 -1.01
C ILE A 51 -14.19 -2.60 -2.45
N SER A 52 -14.09 -1.56 -3.26
CA SER A 52 -13.71 -1.68 -4.66
C SER A 52 -12.22 -1.86 -4.85
N ASP A 53 -11.39 -1.22 -4.01
CA ASP A 53 -9.94 -1.20 -4.21
C ASP A 53 -9.17 -1.06 -2.90
N LEU A 54 -7.96 -1.63 -2.86
CA LEU A 54 -6.93 -1.39 -1.85
C LEU A 54 -5.74 -0.70 -2.50
N ILE A 55 -5.49 0.56 -2.15
CA ILE A 55 -4.41 1.37 -2.72
C ILE A 55 -3.30 1.55 -1.70
N LEU A 56 -2.09 1.08 -2.00
CA LEU A 56 -0.94 1.19 -1.10
C LEU A 56 0.21 2.01 -1.69
N GLY A 57 0.67 2.98 -0.92
CA GLY A 57 1.95 3.64 -1.16
C GLY A 57 3.12 2.72 -0.75
N VAL A 58 4.02 2.45 -1.70
CA VAL A 58 5.20 1.58 -1.48
C VAL A 58 6.42 2.19 -2.15
N VAL A 59 7.42 2.55 -1.36
CA VAL A 59 8.60 3.27 -1.88
C VAL A 59 9.60 2.33 -2.55
N SER A 60 9.81 1.14 -1.98
CA SER A 60 10.72 0.13 -2.54
C SER A 60 9.94 -1.14 -2.85
N PRO A 61 9.30 -1.23 -4.03
CA PRO A 61 8.41 -2.35 -4.39
C PRO A 61 9.19 -3.58 -4.88
N VAL A 62 10.11 -4.08 -4.07
CA VAL A 62 10.97 -5.24 -4.36
C VAL A 62 11.00 -6.20 -3.17
N GLY A 63 11.41 -7.44 -3.40
CA GLY A 63 11.48 -8.46 -2.36
C GLY A 63 10.12 -8.66 -1.68
N ASP A 64 10.07 -8.61 -0.36
CA ASP A 64 8.85 -8.79 0.43
C ASP A 64 7.78 -7.69 0.20
N GLN A 65 8.13 -6.61 -0.49
CA GLN A 65 7.23 -5.50 -0.85
C GLN A 65 6.91 -5.46 -2.35
N GLY A 66 7.39 -6.44 -3.11
CA GLY A 66 7.17 -6.55 -4.54
C GLY A 66 5.86 -7.23 -4.94
N GLY A 67 5.67 -7.39 -6.24
CA GLY A 67 4.59 -8.19 -6.81
C GLY A 67 3.18 -7.65 -6.54
N ASP A 68 3.00 -6.34 -6.53
CA ASP A 68 1.75 -5.70 -6.14
C ASP A 68 1.25 -6.16 -4.76
N ILE A 69 1.95 -5.70 -3.73
CA ILE A 69 1.64 -6.06 -2.34
C ILE A 69 0.22 -5.64 -1.93
N ALA A 70 -0.38 -4.65 -2.58
CA ALA A 70 -1.75 -4.24 -2.28
C ALA A 70 -2.74 -5.36 -2.66
N ARG A 71 -2.66 -5.84 -3.90
CA ARG A 71 -3.51 -6.96 -4.32
C ARG A 71 -3.20 -8.24 -3.54
N THR A 72 -1.93 -8.50 -3.28
CA THR A 72 -1.51 -9.63 -2.44
C THR A 72 -2.13 -9.56 -1.05
N ALA A 73 -2.10 -8.38 -0.40
CA ALA A 73 -2.68 -8.18 0.93
C ALA A 73 -4.21 -8.36 0.91
N ALA A 74 -4.90 -7.84 -0.10
CA ALA A 74 -6.34 -8.03 -0.26
C ALA A 74 -6.72 -9.53 -0.32
N LEU A 75 -5.99 -10.31 -1.10
CA LEU A 75 -6.21 -11.75 -1.22
C LEU A 75 -5.87 -12.51 0.06
N VAL A 76 -4.74 -12.20 0.71
CA VAL A 76 -4.32 -12.84 1.97
C VAL A 76 -5.29 -12.50 3.11
N ALA A 77 -5.80 -11.26 3.14
CA ALA A 77 -6.84 -10.84 4.07
C ALA A 77 -8.22 -11.43 3.75
N LYS A 78 -8.35 -12.14 2.63
CA LYS A 78 -9.63 -12.71 2.16
C LYS A 78 -10.71 -11.64 1.96
N LEU A 79 -10.33 -10.47 1.48
CA LEU A 79 -11.30 -9.53 0.94
C LEU A 79 -11.99 -10.16 -0.29
N PRO A 80 -13.18 -9.69 -0.68
CA PRO A 80 -13.87 -10.19 -1.86
C PRO A 80 -12.96 -10.23 -3.09
N GLU A 81 -13.10 -11.23 -3.93
CA GLU A 81 -12.29 -11.37 -5.14
C GLU A 81 -12.45 -10.19 -6.11
N THR A 82 -13.57 -9.49 -6.00
CA THR A 82 -13.88 -8.27 -6.75
C THR A 82 -13.09 -7.06 -6.27
N THR A 83 -12.57 -7.06 -5.03
CA THR A 83 -11.74 -5.97 -4.51
C THR A 83 -10.43 -5.91 -5.29
N GLY A 84 -10.19 -4.84 -6.02
CA GLY A 84 -8.94 -4.60 -6.71
C GLY A 84 -7.78 -4.37 -5.73
N GLY A 85 -6.62 -4.08 -6.28
CA GLY A 85 -5.48 -3.65 -5.47
C GLY A 85 -4.37 -3.17 -6.38
N PHE A 86 -3.77 -2.05 -6.05
CA PHE A 86 -2.57 -1.58 -6.71
C PHE A 86 -1.68 -0.77 -5.78
N GLN A 87 -0.41 -0.74 -6.10
CA GLN A 87 0.57 0.05 -5.39
C GLN A 87 1.06 1.23 -6.23
N LEU A 88 1.44 2.30 -5.55
CA LEU A 88 2.01 3.47 -6.18
C LEU A 88 3.26 3.94 -5.42
N ASN A 89 4.11 4.66 -6.13
CA ASN A 89 5.32 5.23 -5.55
C ASN A 89 5.40 6.73 -5.88
N ARG A 90 5.43 7.53 -4.85
CA ARG A 90 5.75 8.95 -4.88
C ARG A 90 6.73 9.28 -3.76
N PHE A 91 7.72 8.40 -3.57
CA PHE A 91 8.70 8.48 -2.49
C PHE A 91 8.03 8.68 -1.11
N CYS A 92 8.51 9.59 -0.29
CA CYS A 92 7.98 9.83 1.06
C CYS A 92 6.50 10.27 1.10
N ALA A 93 5.94 10.71 -0.03
CA ALA A 93 4.54 11.09 -0.17
C ALA A 93 3.63 9.95 -0.64
N SER A 94 4.14 8.71 -0.80
CA SER A 94 3.38 7.60 -1.38
C SER A 94 2.09 7.30 -0.62
N GLY A 95 2.12 7.29 0.71
CA GLY A 95 0.92 7.04 1.52
C GLY A 95 -0.13 8.14 1.36
N LEU A 96 0.31 9.42 1.34
CA LEU A 96 -0.58 10.55 1.08
C LEU A 96 -1.19 10.47 -0.32
N GLU A 97 -0.39 10.11 -1.32
CA GLU A 97 -0.86 9.97 -2.69
C GLU A 97 -1.87 8.83 -2.84
N ALA A 98 -1.71 7.74 -2.11
CA ALA A 98 -2.70 6.65 -2.06
C ALA A 98 -4.06 7.18 -1.54
N VAL A 99 -4.06 7.97 -0.47
CA VAL A 99 -5.27 8.59 0.08
C VAL A 99 -5.88 9.59 -0.91
N ASN A 100 -5.06 10.44 -1.54
CA ASN A 100 -5.52 11.39 -2.55
C ASN A 100 -6.16 10.67 -3.75
N THR A 101 -5.56 9.58 -4.20
CA THR A 101 -6.08 8.77 -5.31
C THR A 101 -7.42 8.13 -4.94
N ALA A 102 -7.55 7.57 -3.73
CA ALA A 102 -8.82 7.05 -3.24
C ALA A 102 -9.91 8.13 -3.18
N ALA A 103 -9.57 9.31 -2.63
CA ALA A 103 -10.50 10.43 -2.58
C ALA A 103 -10.93 10.90 -3.99
N GLN A 104 -10.02 10.90 -4.97
CA GLN A 104 -10.34 11.21 -6.36
C GLN A 104 -11.30 10.19 -6.97
N LYS A 105 -11.07 8.88 -6.73
CA LYS A 105 -11.95 7.80 -7.22
C LYS A 105 -13.36 7.95 -6.66
N VAL A 106 -13.49 8.20 -5.35
CA VAL A 106 -14.81 8.45 -4.72
C VAL A 106 -15.46 9.71 -5.25
N ARG A 107 -14.74 10.83 -5.31
CA ARG A 107 -15.29 12.11 -5.79
C ARG A 107 -15.66 12.11 -7.27
N SER A 108 -15.07 11.25 -8.07
CA SER A 108 -15.45 11.07 -9.47
C SER A 108 -16.70 10.21 -9.66
N GLY A 109 -17.21 9.60 -8.59
CA GLY A 109 -18.31 8.63 -8.65
C GLY A 109 -17.91 7.30 -9.26
N TRP A 110 -16.59 7.01 -9.36
CA TRP A 110 -16.11 5.74 -9.88
C TRP A 110 -16.22 4.64 -8.84
N ASP A 111 -15.87 4.94 -7.60
CA ASP A 111 -15.91 4.01 -6.46
C ASP A 111 -16.66 4.63 -5.27
N ASP A 112 -17.31 3.78 -4.47
CA ASP A 112 -18.04 4.21 -3.28
C ASP A 112 -17.17 4.06 -2.01
N LEU A 113 -16.36 3.00 -1.93
CA LEU A 113 -15.53 2.69 -0.77
C LEU A 113 -14.16 2.15 -1.20
N VAL A 114 -13.11 2.80 -0.73
CA VAL A 114 -11.71 2.46 -1.04
C VAL A 114 -10.89 2.40 0.23
N LEU A 115 -10.05 1.37 0.35
CA LEU A 115 -9.01 1.31 1.37
C LEU A 115 -7.73 1.94 0.81
N ALA A 116 -7.15 2.89 1.55
CA ALA A 116 -5.93 3.55 1.12
C ALA A 116 -4.93 3.66 2.27
N GLY A 117 -3.67 3.45 1.98
CA GLY A 117 -2.63 3.54 2.99
C GLY A 117 -1.23 3.40 2.44
N GLY A 118 -0.35 2.86 3.23
CA GLY A 118 1.03 2.61 2.82
C GLY A 118 1.70 1.57 3.68
N VAL A 119 2.70 0.92 3.13
CA VAL A 119 3.52 -0.04 3.84
C VAL A 119 5.00 0.15 3.50
N GLY A 120 5.84 0.01 4.51
CA GLY A 120 7.28 0.03 4.36
C GLY A 120 7.93 -0.67 5.54
N SER A 121 8.74 -1.68 5.25
CA SER A 121 9.53 -2.41 6.24
C SER A 121 11.01 -2.34 5.89
N MET A 122 11.65 -1.22 6.25
CA MET A 122 13.06 -0.97 5.95
C MET A 122 14.02 -1.93 6.66
N SER A 123 13.56 -2.67 7.67
CA SER A 123 14.34 -3.73 8.30
C SER A 123 14.42 -5.01 7.45
N ARG A 124 13.46 -5.23 6.54
CA ARG A 124 13.39 -6.37 5.62
C ARG A 124 13.77 -5.99 4.20
N VAL A 125 13.31 -4.83 3.76
CA VAL A 125 13.61 -4.24 2.45
C VAL A 125 14.28 -2.89 2.70
N PRO A 126 15.60 -2.84 2.77
CA PRO A 126 16.35 -1.61 3.01
C PRO A 126 16.03 -0.51 2.01
N MET A 127 16.09 0.73 2.45
CA MET A 127 15.93 1.89 1.56
C MET A 127 16.94 1.82 0.40
N GLY A 128 16.46 2.03 -0.82
CA GLY A 128 17.30 1.96 -2.02
C GLY A 128 17.51 0.56 -2.58
N SER A 129 16.84 -0.48 -2.05
CA SER A 129 16.91 -1.84 -2.59
C SER A 129 16.45 -1.93 -4.05
N ASP A 130 15.54 -1.08 -4.45
CA ASP A 130 15.06 -0.92 -5.83
C ASP A 130 16.11 -0.25 -6.73
N ALA A 131 16.89 0.70 -6.21
CA ALA A 131 17.93 1.38 -6.95
C ALA A 131 19.04 0.42 -7.43
N VAL A 132 19.36 -0.62 -6.67
CA VAL A 132 20.33 -1.66 -7.07
C VAL A 132 19.85 -2.44 -8.29
N SER A 133 18.56 -2.66 -8.42
CA SER A 133 17.95 -3.30 -9.59
C SER A 133 18.11 -2.46 -10.87
N TYR A 134 18.09 -1.14 -10.74
CA TYR A 134 18.29 -0.23 -11.86
C TYR A 134 19.74 -0.10 -12.32
N THR A 135 20.73 -0.29 -11.45
CA THR A 135 22.16 -0.21 -11.85
C THR A 135 22.54 -1.31 -12.83
N HIS A 136 21.83 -2.42 -12.88
CA HIS A 136 22.02 -3.47 -13.88
C HIS A 136 21.30 -3.19 -15.21
N LEU A 137 20.43 -2.19 -15.25
CA LEU A 137 19.65 -1.77 -16.43
C LEU A 137 20.13 -0.42 -17.00
N THR A 138 21.19 0.17 -16.45
CA THR A 138 21.79 1.35 -17.07
C THR A 138 22.32 0.93 -18.44
N LEU A 139 21.62 1.36 -19.47
CA LEU A 139 22.16 1.36 -20.82
C LEU A 139 23.50 2.08 -20.78
N PRO A 140 24.57 1.52 -21.40
CA PRO A 140 25.80 2.24 -21.51
C PRO A 140 25.49 3.56 -22.21
N THR A 141 25.58 4.67 -21.48
CA THR A 141 25.55 6.00 -22.08
C THR A 141 26.78 6.09 -22.94
N THR A 142 26.60 5.90 -24.23
CA THR A 142 27.61 6.24 -25.20
C THR A 142 27.83 7.74 -25.06
N PRO A 143 29.04 8.24 -24.74
CA PRO A 143 29.31 9.66 -24.79
C PRO A 143 29.10 10.05 -26.23
N TYR A 144 28.14 10.92 -26.47
CA TYR A 144 28.02 11.57 -27.75
C TYR A 144 29.21 12.53 -27.87
N VAL A 145 30.06 12.24 -28.82
CA VAL A 145 31.16 13.13 -29.24
C VAL A 145 30.55 14.17 -30.15
#